data_0e328b7d15712b8c2cf3171f560ded2b
#
_entry.id   0e328b7d15712b8c2cf3171f560ded2b
#
_cell.length_a   1.000
_cell.length_b   1.000
_cell.length_c   1.000
_cell.angle_alpha   90.00
_cell.angle_beta   90.00
_cell.angle_gamma   90.00
#
_symmetry.space_group_name_H-M   'P 1'
#
loop_
_entity.id
_entity.type
_entity.pdbx_description
1 polymer ?
#
loop_
_entity_poly.entity_id
_entity_poly.type
_entity_poly.pdbx_seq_one_letter_code
_entity_poly.pdbx_strand_id
1 'polypeptide(L)'
;MLSVGDNAPEFNLNDQDGKLVQLSDFKGKKLVIYFYPKDQTPGCIKEACSFRDNIESYKKHDIAVLGVSIDSEKSHQNFMSKQELNFPLLADVEKEMVNSYEVWGEKSMYGRKYMGTFRKTFLINETGSIDKIYEKVKVATHAEDVLTDWEIS
;
A
#
# COMPACT_ATOMS: atom_id res chain seq x y z
N MET A 1 7.09 11.66 13.88
CA MET A 1 5.84 11.03 13.41
C MET A 1 5.41 11.64 12.08
N LEU A 2 5.10 10.81 11.10
CA LEU A 2 4.63 11.31 9.80
C LEU A 2 3.25 11.95 9.90
N SER A 3 3.09 13.06 9.22
CA SER A 3 1.84 13.82 9.22
C SER A 3 1.49 14.29 7.81
N VAL A 4 0.24 14.65 7.62
CA VAL A 4 -0.22 15.28 6.38
C VAL A 4 0.61 16.56 6.16
N GLY A 5 1.10 16.75 4.92
CA GLY A 5 1.96 17.86 4.56
C GLY A 5 3.44 17.50 4.56
N ASP A 6 3.84 16.43 5.23
CA ASP A 6 5.23 15.97 5.20
C ASP A 6 5.59 15.38 3.84
N ASN A 7 6.86 15.43 3.49
CA ASN A 7 7.35 14.70 2.33
C ASN A 7 7.27 13.21 2.62
N ALA A 8 6.78 12.43 1.65
CA ALA A 8 6.75 10.98 1.79
C ALA A 8 8.19 10.46 1.85
N PRO A 9 8.48 9.51 2.76
CA PRO A 9 9.81 8.89 2.82
C PRO A 9 10.18 8.21 1.49
N GLU A 10 11.43 8.34 1.10
CA GLU A 10 11.95 7.66 -0.08
C GLU A 10 11.93 6.16 0.12
N PHE A 11 11.71 5.42 -0.96
CA PHE A 11 11.81 3.96 -0.93
C PHE A 11 12.42 3.45 -2.23
N ASN A 12 12.92 2.22 -2.16
CA ASN A 12 13.66 1.61 -3.25
C ASN A 12 13.56 0.08 -3.05
N LEU A 13 12.49 -0.50 -3.57
CA LEU A 13 12.15 -1.91 -3.35
C LEU A 13 11.78 -2.59 -4.65
N ASN A 14 11.96 -3.91 -4.71
CA ASN A 14 11.53 -4.70 -5.85
C ASN A 14 10.04 -5.02 -5.74
N ASP A 15 9.39 -5.05 -6.88
CA ASP A 15 8.03 -5.56 -6.98
C ASP A 15 8.05 -7.10 -7.10
N GLN A 16 6.91 -7.70 -7.36
CA GLN A 16 6.76 -9.17 -7.46
C GLN A 16 7.60 -9.80 -8.57
N ASP A 17 8.00 -9.03 -9.55
CA ASP A 17 8.79 -9.51 -10.70
C ASP A 17 10.28 -9.18 -10.58
N GLY A 18 10.71 -8.67 -9.43
CA GLY A 18 12.08 -8.25 -9.21
C GLY A 18 12.44 -6.92 -9.85
N LYS A 19 11.44 -6.18 -10.32
CA LYS A 19 11.66 -4.85 -10.91
C LYS A 19 11.77 -3.81 -9.80
N LEU A 20 12.79 -2.99 -9.85
CA LEU A 20 13.00 -1.92 -8.88
C LEU A 20 11.96 -0.82 -9.01
N VAL A 21 11.33 -0.47 -7.89
CA VAL A 21 10.33 0.60 -7.81
C VAL A 21 10.78 1.62 -6.78
N GLN A 22 10.76 2.89 -7.15
CA GLN A 22 11.20 4.00 -6.31
C GLN A 22 10.13 5.08 -6.25
N LEU A 23 10.14 5.88 -5.18
CA LEU A 23 9.20 6.99 -5.04
C LEU A 23 9.31 7.97 -6.23
N SER A 24 10.52 8.24 -6.70
CA SER A 24 10.75 9.15 -7.82
C SER A 24 10.08 8.72 -9.13
N ASP A 25 9.74 7.43 -9.27
CA ASP A 25 9.05 6.91 -10.45
C ASP A 25 7.64 7.49 -10.60
N PHE A 26 7.09 8.03 -9.51
CA PHE A 26 5.71 8.53 -9.46
C PHE A 26 5.63 10.06 -9.38
N LYS A 27 6.75 10.73 -9.58
CA LYS A 27 6.77 12.21 -9.57
C LYS A 27 5.82 12.74 -10.64
N GLY A 28 4.97 13.69 -10.25
CA GLY A 28 3.96 14.24 -11.15
C GLY A 28 2.65 13.44 -11.18
N LYS A 29 2.54 12.38 -10.40
CA LYS A 29 1.33 11.55 -10.31
C LYS A 29 0.87 11.45 -8.87
N LYS A 30 -0.43 11.21 -8.70
CA LYS A 30 -0.95 10.79 -7.40
C LYS A 30 -0.59 9.34 -7.16
N LEU A 31 -0.23 9.01 -5.93
CA LEU A 31 0.21 7.66 -5.55
C LEU A 31 -0.50 7.22 -4.29
N VAL A 32 -1.10 6.02 -4.34
CA VAL A 32 -1.64 5.36 -3.17
C VAL A 32 -0.64 4.29 -2.75
N ILE A 33 -0.16 4.36 -1.51
CA ILE A 33 0.65 3.31 -0.92
C ILE A 33 -0.14 2.72 0.23
N TYR A 34 -0.52 1.45 0.13
CA TYR A 34 -1.19 0.80 1.24
C TYR A 34 -0.33 -0.33 1.81
N PHE A 35 -0.18 -0.31 3.13
CA PHE A 35 0.56 -1.32 3.87
C PHE A 35 -0.42 -2.33 4.44
N TYR A 36 -0.09 -3.61 4.32
CA TYR A 36 -0.92 -4.69 4.83
C TYR A 36 -0.08 -5.77 5.50
N PRO A 37 -0.67 -6.51 6.47
CA PRO A 37 0.13 -7.44 7.28
C PRO A 37 0.69 -8.65 6.56
N LYS A 38 -0.07 -9.30 5.68
CA LYS A 38 0.39 -10.55 5.09
C LYS A 38 -0.43 -10.96 3.87
N ASP A 39 0.26 -11.42 2.82
CA ASP A 39 -0.37 -11.96 1.62
C ASP A 39 -1.36 -13.07 1.94
N GLN A 40 -2.44 -13.11 1.17
CA GLN A 40 -3.46 -14.16 1.17
C GLN A 40 -4.19 -14.36 2.50
N THR A 41 -4.20 -13.37 3.38
CA THR A 41 -5.07 -13.37 4.55
C THR A 41 -6.41 -12.71 4.19
N PRO A 42 -7.53 -13.07 4.87
CA PRO A 42 -8.86 -12.62 4.45
C PRO A 42 -9.02 -11.11 4.28
N GLY A 43 -8.56 -10.31 5.23
CA GLY A 43 -8.66 -8.84 5.12
C GLY A 43 -7.78 -8.28 4.02
N CYS A 44 -6.59 -8.84 3.83
CA CYS A 44 -5.67 -8.39 2.79
C CYS A 44 -6.18 -8.77 1.40
N ILE A 45 -6.85 -9.91 1.26
CA ILE A 45 -7.51 -10.29 0.01
C ILE A 45 -8.61 -9.28 -0.34
N LYS A 46 -9.46 -8.94 0.62
CA LYS A 46 -10.56 -7.99 0.39
C LYS A 46 -10.03 -6.62 -0.02
N GLU A 47 -9.01 -6.13 0.64
CA GLU A 47 -8.40 -4.84 0.33
C GLU A 47 -7.78 -4.84 -1.07
N ALA A 48 -7.00 -5.86 -1.40
CA ALA A 48 -6.38 -5.99 -2.72
C ALA A 48 -7.43 -6.09 -3.82
N CYS A 49 -8.49 -6.86 -3.60
CA CYS A 49 -9.58 -7.00 -4.57
C CYS A 49 -10.36 -5.69 -4.76
N SER A 50 -10.50 -4.89 -3.71
CA SER A 50 -11.10 -3.55 -3.82
C SER A 50 -10.31 -2.68 -4.81
N PHE A 51 -8.98 -2.66 -4.69
CA PHE A 51 -8.15 -1.92 -5.64
C PHE A 51 -8.19 -2.54 -7.04
N ARG A 52 -8.09 -3.87 -7.13
CA ARG A 52 -8.15 -4.57 -8.42
C ARG A 52 -9.42 -4.19 -9.20
N ASP A 53 -10.56 -4.21 -8.53
CA ASP A 53 -11.85 -3.98 -9.16
C ASP A 53 -12.07 -2.50 -9.55
N ASN A 54 -11.29 -1.59 -8.99
CA ASN A 54 -11.37 -0.16 -9.25
C ASN A 54 -10.17 0.39 -10.04
N ILE A 55 -9.26 -0.46 -10.50
CA ILE A 55 -7.99 0.01 -11.08
C ILE A 55 -8.19 0.86 -12.33
N GLU A 56 -9.23 0.62 -13.11
CA GLU A 56 -9.50 1.41 -14.32
C GLU A 56 -9.80 2.87 -13.97
N SER A 57 -10.53 3.11 -12.89
CA SER A 57 -10.79 4.47 -12.40
C SER A 57 -9.49 5.16 -11.96
N TYR A 58 -8.60 4.40 -11.31
CA TYR A 58 -7.30 4.92 -10.89
C TYR A 58 -6.43 5.30 -12.09
N LYS A 59 -6.36 4.42 -13.10
CA LYS A 59 -5.60 4.68 -14.32
C LYS A 59 -6.15 5.87 -15.10
N LYS A 60 -7.46 5.97 -15.17
CA LYS A 60 -8.13 7.08 -15.86
C LYS A 60 -7.74 8.44 -15.26
N HIS A 61 -7.49 8.48 -13.98
CA HIS A 61 -7.12 9.72 -13.26
C HIS A 61 -5.63 9.81 -12.97
N ASP A 62 -4.82 8.96 -13.61
CA ASP A 62 -3.37 8.92 -13.47
C ASP A 62 -2.90 8.75 -12.02
N ILE A 63 -3.58 7.85 -11.30
CA ILE A 63 -3.26 7.50 -9.92
C ILE A 63 -2.63 6.11 -9.90
N ALA A 64 -1.42 5.99 -9.35
CA ALA A 64 -0.73 4.72 -9.18
C ALA A 64 -1.10 4.10 -7.83
N VAL A 65 -1.08 2.77 -7.77
CA VAL A 65 -1.35 2.02 -6.53
C VAL A 65 -0.20 1.06 -6.27
N LEU A 66 0.32 1.09 -5.06
CA LEU A 66 1.33 0.15 -4.60
C LEU A 66 0.85 -0.52 -3.31
N GLY A 67 0.82 -1.85 -3.29
CA GLY A 67 0.64 -2.60 -2.05
C GLY A 67 2.00 -2.96 -1.49
N VAL A 68 2.17 -2.88 -0.18
CA VAL A 68 3.46 -3.16 0.48
C VAL A 68 3.26 -4.08 1.67
N SER A 69 4.02 -5.16 1.70
CA SER A 69 4.13 -6.02 2.89
C SER A 69 5.56 -6.54 3.01
N ILE A 70 5.86 -7.21 4.11
CA ILE A 70 7.18 -7.79 4.34
C ILE A 70 7.34 -9.17 3.69
N ASP A 71 6.33 -9.61 2.96
CA ASP A 71 6.38 -10.89 2.24
C ASP A 71 7.38 -10.85 1.08
N SER A 72 7.81 -12.02 0.65
CA SER A 72 8.79 -12.17 -0.43
C SER A 72 8.18 -11.91 -1.81
N GLU A 73 9.05 -11.72 -2.80
CA GLU A 73 8.62 -11.59 -4.20
C GLU A 73 7.80 -12.82 -4.64
N LYS A 74 8.25 -14.00 -4.25
CA LYS A 74 7.53 -15.24 -4.59
C LYS A 74 6.14 -15.29 -3.97
N SER A 75 6.00 -14.90 -2.72
CA SER A 75 4.72 -14.81 -2.04
C SER A 75 3.79 -13.84 -2.79
N HIS A 76 4.32 -12.69 -3.18
CA HIS A 76 3.57 -11.70 -3.95
C HIS A 76 3.14 -12.23 -5.31
N GLN A 77 4.01 -12.98 -6.01
CA GLN A 77 3.66 -13.62 -7.28
C GLN A 77 2.47 -14.56 -7.11
N ASN A 78 2.49 -15.38 -6.06
CA ASN A 78 1.39 -16.30 -5.77
C ASN A 78 0.09 -15.57 -5.46
N PHE A 79 0.18 -14.49 -4.67
CA PHE A 79 -0.97 -13.66 -4.32
C PHE A 79 -1.56 -13.01 -5.57
N MET A 80 -0.72 -12.40 -6.41
CA MET A 80 -1.16 -11.76 -7.65
C MET A 80 -1.83 -12.76 -8.60
N SER A 81 -1.23 -13.94 -8.75
CA SER A 81 -1.77 -14.97 -9.62
C SER A 81 -3.13 -15.47 -9.12
N LYS A 82 -3.21 -15.77 -7.83
CA LYS A 82 -4.41 -16.35 -7.23
C LYS A 82 -5.60 -15.38 -7.22
N GLN A 83 -5.34 -14.09 -6.98
CA GLN A 83 -6.38 -13.08 -6.91
C GLN A 83 -6.48 -12.22 -8.18
N GLU A 84 -5.69 -12.54 -9.20
CA GLU A 84 -5.67 -11.79 -10.47
C GLU A 84 -5.45 -10.29 -10.25
N LEU A 85 -4.49 -9.95 -9.39
CA LEU A 85 -4.17 -8.56 -9.09
C LEU A 85 -3.50 -7.87 -10.28
N ASN A 86 -3.80 -6.60 -10.48
CA ASN A 86 -3.40 -5.82 -11.65
C ASN A 86 -2.65 -4.53 -11.28
N PHE A 87 -1.97 -4.54 -10.14
CA PHE A 87 -1.10 -3.45 -9.69
C PHE A 87 0.08 -4.04 -8.92
N PRO A 88 1.20 -3.32 -8.80
CA PRO A 88 2.40 -3.88 -8.17
C PRO A 88 2.28 -4.10 -6.66
N LEU A 89 2.95 -5.15 -6.18
CA LEU A 89 3.14 -5.42 -4.76
C LEU A 89 4.64 -5.33 -4.46
N LEU A 90 5.04 -4.49 -3.52
CA LEU A 90 6.44 -4.33 -3.14
C LEU A 90 6.82 -5.30 -2.03
N ALA A 91 7.97 -5.94 -2.17
CA ALA A 91 8.49 -6.92 -1.23
C ALA A 91 9.47 -6.25 -0.26
N ASP A 92 8.97 -5.85 0.91
CA ASP A 92 9.78 -5.18 1.94
C ASP A 92 10.34 -6.18 2.94
N VAL A 93 11.08 -7.17 2.44
CA VAL A 93 11.61 -8.28 3.24
C VAL A 93 12.52 -7.78 4.37
N GLU A 94 13.29 -6.72 4.11
CA GLU A 94 14.21 -6.14 5.10
C GLU A 94 13.53 -5.14 6.04
N LYS A 95 12.25 -4.92 5.89
CA LYS A 95 11.45 -4.03 6.75
C LYS A 95 11.87 -2.57 6.71
N GLU A 96 12.53 -2.14 5.65
CA GLU A 96 13.01 -0.76 5.51
C GLU A 96 11.85 0.22 5.37
N MET A 97 10.93 -0.06 4.46
CA MET A 97 9.81 0.84 4.16
C MET A 97 8.77 0.86 5.27
N VAL A 98 8.45 -0.30 5.86
CA VAL A 98 7.49 -0.33 6.98
C VAL A 98 8.00 0.44 8.19
N ASN A 99 9.32 0.50 8.38
CA ASN A 99 9.92 1.32 9.44
C ASN A 99 9.94 2.81 9.06
N SER A 100 10.34 3.16 7.84
CA SER A 100 10.41 4.57 7.44
C SER A 100 9.03 5.23 7.38
N TYR A 101 7.98 4.46 7.05
CA TYR A 101 6.60 4.96 7.05
C TYR A 101 5.91 4.78 8.40
N GLU A 102 6.63 4.29 9.41
CA GLU A 102 6.14 4.16 10.79
C GLU A 102 4.91 3.24 10.92
N VAL A 103 4.89 2.17 10.12
CA VAL A 103 3.78 1.21 10.16
C VAL A 103 4.18 -0.15 10.73
N TRP A 104 5.37 -0.25 11.31
CA TRP A 104 5.87 -1.46 11.95
C TRP A 104 5.90 -1.25 13.46
N GLY A 105 5.30 -2.17 14.22
CA GLY A 105 5.27 -2.02 15.66
C GLY A 105 4.63 -3.20 16.36
N GLU A 106 4.45 -3.06 17.66
CA GLU A 106 3.87 -4.10 18.50
C GLU A 106 2.36 -4.17 18.31
N LYS A 107 1.88 -5.38 18.07
CA LYS A 107 0.46 -5.71 17.95
C LYS A 107 0.08 -6.71 19.04
N SER A 108 -1.19 -6.78 19.39
CA SER A 108 -1.70 -7.72 20.39
C SER A 108 -2.89 -8.48 19.83
N MET A 109 -2.91 -9.80 20.06
CA MET A 109 -4.02 -10.66 19.68
C MET A 109 -4.20 -11.71 20.76
N TYR A 110 -5.40 -11.79 21.35
CA TYR A 110 -5.71 -12.74 22.42
C TYR A 110 -4.69 -12.70 23.57
N GLY A 111 -4.26 -11.49 23.96
CA GLY A 111 -3.28 -11.31 25.02
C GLY A 111 -1.84 -11.60 24.63
N ARG A 112 -1.59 -12.05 23.41
CA ARG A 112 -0.24 -12.32 22.90
C ARG A 112 0.27 -11.09 22.14
N LYS A 113 1.48 -10.67 22.49
CA LYS A 113 2.15 -9.54 21.82
C LYS A 113 3.10 -10.05 20.74
N TYR A 114 3.13 -9.35 19.60
CA TYR A 114 4.04 -9.68 18.50
C TYR A 114 4.29 -8.43 17.66
N MET A 115 5.40 -8.44 16.90
CA MET A 115 5.71 -7.35 15.98
C MET A 115 5.04 -7.60 14.64
N GLY A 116 4.48 -6.55 14.05
CA GLY A 116 3.80 -6.68 12.77
C GLY A 116 3.57 -5.35 12.09
N THR A 117 3.01 -5.42 10.88
CA THR A 117 2.68 -4.25 10.07
C THR A 117 1.26 -3.79 10.40
N PHE A 118 1.11 -2.49 10.68
CA PHE A 118 -0.20 -1.89 10.82
C PHE A 118 -0.80 -1.64 9.45
N ARG A 119 -2.10 -1.89 9.31
CA ARG A 119 -2.81 -1.61 8.07
C ARG A 119 -3.07 -0.12 7.96
N LYS A 120 -2.24 0.56 7.16
CA LYS A 120 -2.33 2.00 6.94
C LYS A 120 -2.17 2.31 5.47
N THR A 121 -2.77 3.40 5.03
CA THR A 121 -2.66 3.85 3.65
C THR A 121 -2.26 5.31 3.62
N PHE A 122 -1.35 5.64 2.71
CA PHE A 122 -0.84 6.99 2.51
C PHE A 122 -1.22 7.46 1.11
N LEU A 123 -1.87 8.63 1.03
CA LEU A 123 -2.15 9.29 -0.24
C LEU A 123 -1.08 10.35 -0.48
N ILE A 124 -0.34 10.19 -1.57
CA ILE A 124 0.80 11.07 -1.90
C ILE A 124 0.46 11.83 -3.17
N ASN A 125 0.61 13.14 -3.12
CA ASN A 125 0.30 14.00 -4.27
C ASN A 125 1.45 14.09 -5.27
N GLU A 126 1.24 14.86 -6.33
CA GLU A 126 2.17 14.98 -7.46
C GLU A 126 3.53 15.56 -7.07
N THR A 127 3.60 16.27 -5.95
CA THR A 127 4.86 16.85 -5.46
C THR A 127 5.59 15.95 -4.45
N GLY A 128 5.02 14.79 -4.15
CA GLY A 128 5.62 13.87 -3.18
C GLY A 128 5.25 14.12 -1.73
N SER A 129 4.27 14.98 -1.48
CA SER A 129 3.78 15.27 -0.13
C SER A 129 2.61 14.38 0.24
N ILE A 130 2.48 14.09 1.53
CA ILE A 130 1.38 13.27 2.03
C ILE A 130 0.11 14.13 2.14
N ASP A 131 -0.93 13.74 1.41
CA ASP A 131 -2.24 14.40 1.43
C ASP A 131 -3.16 13.84 2.50
N LYS A 132 -3.05 12.54 2.79
CA LYS A 132 -3.90 11.88 3.76
C LYS A 132 -3.25 10.60 4.27
N ILE A 133 -3.53 10.27 5.52
CA ILE A 133 -3.09 9.02 6.14
C ILE A 133 -4.35 8.32 6.70
N TYR A 134 -4.58 7.09 6.25
CA TYR A 134 -5.64 6.25 6.81
C TYR A 134 -5.07 5.40 7.93
N GLU A 135 -5.45 5.74 9.16
CA GLU A 135 -5.08 4.96 10.34
C GLU A 135 -5.97 3.72 10.49
N LYS A 136 -7.18 3.77 9.91
CA LYS A 136 -8.13 2.67 9.88
C LYS A 136 -8.65 2.50 8.46
N VAL A 137 -8.77 1.25 8.02
CA VAL A 137 -9.14 0.92 6.65
C VAL A 137 -10.34 -0.02 6.65
N LYS A 138 -11.34 0.31 5.84
CA LYS A 138 -12.47 -0.58 5.55
C LYS A 138 -12.07 -1.39 4.32
N VAL A 139 -11.59 -2.60 4.53
CA VAL A 139 -10.94 -3.38 3.46
C VAL A 139 -11.80 -3.61 2.23
N ALA A 140 -13.11 -3.80 2.40
CA ALA A 140 -14.01 -4.12 1.28
C ALA A 140 -14.29 -2.93 0.36
N THR A 141 -14.19 -1.69 0.86
CA THR A 141 -14.55 -0.48 0.10
C THR A 141 -13.40 0.51 -0.02
N HIS A 142 -12.23 0.14 0.44
CA HIS A 142 -11.11 1.08 0.59
C HIS A 142 -10.76 1.83 -0.69
N ALA A 143 -10.69 1.12 -1.83
CA ALA A 143 -10.36 1.77 -3.10
C ALA A 143 -11.37 2.85 -3.51
N GLU A 144 -12.64 2.60 -3.27
CA GLU A 144 -13.71 3.56 -3.54
C GLU A 144 -13.65 4.73 -2.57
N ASP A 145 -13.38 4.44 -1.28
CA ASP A 145 -13.26 5.46 -0.24
C ASP A 145 -12.13 6.44 -0.57
N VAL A 146 -11.00 5.94 -1.05
CA VAL A 146 -9.85 6.77 -1.46
C VAL A 146 -10.24 7.72 -2.59
N LEU A 147 -10.93 7.22 -3.61
CA LEU A 147 -11.35 8.06 -4.73
C LEU A 147 -12.30 9.16 -4.24
N THR A 148 -13.24 8.82 -3.37
CA THR A 148 -14.18 9.79 -2.79
C THR A 148 -13.46 10.84 -1.95
N ASP A 149 -12.57 10.41 -1.07
CA ASP A 149 -11.84 11.31 -0.16
C ASP A 149 -10.87 12.22 -0.90
N TRP A 150 -10.34 11.77 -2.02
CA TRP A 150 -9.44 12.58 -2.88
C TRP A 150 -10.23 13.40 -3.91
N GLU A 151 -11.55 13.35 -3.82
CA GLU A 151 -12.47 14.10 -4.70
C GLU A 151 -12.27 13.79 -6.19
N ILE A 152 -12.05 12.51 -6.48
CA ILE A 152 -11.92 12.01 -7.85
C ILE A 152 -13.30 11.60 -8.36
N SER A 153 -13.72 12.15 -9.48
CA SER A 153 -15.02 11.85 -10.08
C SER A 153 -14.96 10.81 -11.21
#